data_2e535aa7f430f9ed96455a7372154271
#
_entry.id   2e535aa7f430f9ed96455a7372154271
#
_cell.length_a   1.000
_cell.length_b   1.000
_cell.length_c   1.000
_cell.angle_alpha   90.00
_cell.angle_beta   90.00
_cell.angle_gamma   90.00
#
_symmetry.space_group_name_H-M   'P 1'
#
loop_
_entity.id
_entity.type
_entity.pdbx_description
1 polymer ?
#
loop_
_entity_poly.entity_id
_entity_poly.type
_entity_poly.pdbx_seq_one_letter_code
_entity_poly.pdbx_strand_id
1 'polypeptide(L)'
;PASYWQLLFRDVEAVRNTLSGASAILCADLPFAILFLTVVFLIAWPVAWVLVIVFVIFLVLAWRSGQVVSAAAEEEKTKIISRDGLISEMIMGRSTVKALAMTDHLRPLWEDRQAEAIAQSLVRGTKTDSFVNAGHGLTMFTTVAMTTVGAVAILNQELTMGGRIAANILIGRLLGP
;
A
#
# COMPACT_ATOMS: atom_id res chain seq x y z
N PRO A 1 -28.92 9.41 20.86
CA PRO A 1 -29.13 9.53 19.43
C PRO A 1 -28.38 8.41 18.70
N ALA A 2 -29.08 7.68 17.80
CA ALA A 2 -28.52 6.53 17.11
C ALA A 2 -27.24 6.87 16.29
N SER A 3 -27.12 8.11 15.82
CA SER A 3 -25.98 8.61 15.05
C SER A 3 -24.65 8.62 15.83
N TYR A 4 -24.68 8.84 17.14
CA TYR A 4 -23.50 8.83 18.00
C TYR A 4 -22.92 7.40 18.13
N TRP A 5 -23.76 6.42 18.31
CA TRP A 5 -23.37 5.02 18.38
C TRP A 5 -22.81 4.51 17.04
N GLN A 6 -23.39 4.92 15.90
CA GLN A 6 -22.87 4.57 14.57
C GLN A 6 -21.48 5.16 14.30
N LEU A 7 -21.20 6.38 14.78
CA LEU A 7 -19.86 6.99 14.72
C LEU A 7 -18.86 6.20 15.56
N LEU A 8 -19.21 5.85 16.80
CA LEU A 8 -18.34 5.05 17.69
C LEU A 8 -18.05 3.66 17.12
N PHE A 9 -19.04 2.96 16.56
CA PHE A 9 -18.82 1.66 15.93
C PHE A 9 -17.93 1.76 14.70
N ARG A 10 -18.07 2.82 13.90
CA ARG A 10 -17.19 3.05 12.74
C ARG A 10 -15.76 3.34 13.17
N ASP A 11 -15.55 4.09 14.24
CA ASP A 11 -14.21 4.37 14.76
C ASP A 11 -13.56 3.12 15.36
N VAL A 12 -14.32 2.29 16.05
CA VAL A 12 -13.85 0.97 16.55
C VAL A 12 -13.50 0.05 15.39
N GLU A 13 -14.29 0.05 14.32
CA GLU A 13 -14.04 -0.75 13.11
C GLU A 13 -12.79 -0.26 12.36
N ALA A 14 -12.56 1.05 12.30
CA ALA A 14 -11.35 1.64 11.76
C ALA A 14 -10.10 1.25 12.58
N VAL A 15 -10.18 1.31 13.91
CA VAL A 15 -9.10 0.87 14.81
C VAL A 15 -8.86 -0.64 14.67
N ARG A 16 -9.91 -1.46 14.62
CA ARG A 16 -9.80 -2.89 14.41
C ARG A 16 -9.12 -3.22 13.07
N ASN A 17 -9.52 -2.55 11.99
CA ASN A 17 -8.94 -2.78 10.66
C ASN A 17 -7.48 -2.34 10.59
N THR A 18 -7.11 -1.28 11.31
CA THR A 18 -5.71 -0.84 11.42
C THR A 18 -4.87 -1.82 12.24
N LEU A 19 -5.40 -2.33 13.35
CA LEU A 19 -4.67 -3.25 14.25
C LEU A 19 -4.67 -4.71 13.77
N SER A 20 -5.63 -5.14 12.96
CA SER A 20 -5.73 -6.51 12.43
C SER A 20 -5.32 -6.65 10.97
N GLY A 21 -4.97 -5.55 10.31
CA GLY A 21 -4.56 -5.51 8.91
C GLY A 21 -3.05 -5.60 8.69
N ALA A 22 -2.63 -5.24 7.48
CA ALA A 22 -1.22 -5.22 7.05
C ALA A 22 -0.30 -4.43 8.00
N SER A 23 -0.82 -3.39 8.67
CA SER A 23 -0.05 -2.58 9.63
C SER A 23 0.38 -3.38 10.87
N ALA A 24 -0.46 -4.29 11.37
CA ALA A 24 -0.12 -5.14 12.52
C ALA A 24 0.96 -6.17 12.15
N ILE A 25 0.87 -6.73 10.95
CA ILE A 25 1.88 -7.66 10.42
C ILE A 25 3.22 -6.94 10.27
N LEU A 26 3.23 -5.73 9.70
CA LEU A 26 4.45 -4.90 9.56
C LEU A 26 5.08 -4.57 10.92
N CYS A 27 4.28 -4.23 11.94
CA CYS A 27 4.79 -4.00 13.30
C CYS A 27 5.41 -5.26 13.93
N ALA A 28 4.83 -6.44 13.66
CA ALA A 28 5.38 -7.71 14.13
C ALA A 28 6.66 -8.10 13.39
N ASP A 29 6.73 -7.84 12.08
CA ASP A 29 7.86 -8.22 11.23
C ASP A 29 9.07 -7.29 11.39
N LEU A 30 8.89 -6.04 11.83
CA LEU A 30 9.95 -5.06 11.97
C LEU A 30 11.12 -5.52 12.90
N PRO A 31 10.88 -6.07 14.13
CA PRO A 31 11.96 -6.59 14.96
C PRO A 31 12.68 -7.77 14.32
N PHE A 32 11.96 -8.64 13.58
CA PHE A 32 12.58 -9.74 12.85
C PHE A 32 13.41 -9.24 11.66
N ALA A 33 12.97 -8.21 10.97
CA ALA A 33 13.72 -7.59 9.90
C ALA A 33 15.08 -7.05 10.39
N ILE A 34 15.10 -6.38 11.55
CA ILE A 34 16.35 -5.91 12.17
C ILE A 34 17.25 -7.08 12.55
N LEU A 35 16.67 -8.14 13.13
CA LEU A 35 17.41 -9.35 13.49
C LEU A 35 18.02 -10.01 12.25
N PHE A 36 17.25 -10.21 11.18
CA PHE A 36 17.73 -10.81 9.94
C PHE A 36 18.80 -9.95 9.28
N LEU A 37 18.64 -8.63 9.25
CA LEU A 37 19.65 -7.71 8.73
C LEU A 37 20.95 -7.83 9.52
N THR A 38 20.88 -7.93 10.86
CA THR A 38 22.06 -8.11 11.73
C THR A 38 22.76 -9.42 11.43
N VAL A 39 22.01 -10.53 11.27
CA VAL A 39 22.58 -11.83 10.94
C VAL A 39 23.26 -11.82 9.56
N VAL A 40 22.61 -11.21 8.56
CA VAL A 40 23.20 -11.05 7.23
C VAL A 40 24.50 -10.22 7.30
N PHE A 41 24.52 -9.18 8.12
CA PHE A 41 25.71 -8.35 8.31
C PHE A 41 26.90 -9.14 8.91
N LEU A 42 26.62 -10.06 9.83
CA LEU A 42 27.64 -10.94 10.45
C LEU A 42 28.16 -12.02 9.50
N ILE A 43 27.30 -12.57 8.64
CA ILE A 43 27.65 -13.69 7.76
C ILE A 43 28.21 -13.22 6.42
N ALA A 44 27.67 -12.12 5.86
CA ALA A 44 27.92 -11.69 4.49
C ALA A 44 28.01 -10.15 4.41
N TRP A 45 28.97 -9.58 5.10
CA TRP A 45 29.16 -8.11 5.21
C TRP A 45 29.20 -7.37 3.86
N PRO A 46 29.81 -7.88 2.74
CA PRO A 46 29.79 -7.17 1.48
C PRO A 46 28.39 -7.07 0.87
N VAL A 47 27.59 -8.12 1.09
CA VAL A 47 26.21 -8.21 0.60
C VAL A 47 25.27 -7.38 1.47
N ALA A 48 25.56 -7.26 2.77
CA ALA A 48 24.78 -6.45 3.71
C ALA A 48 24.72 -4.96 3.33
N TRP A 49 25.80 -4.40 2.77
CA TRP A 49 25.81 -3.01 2.29
C TRP A 49 24.82 -2.78 1.13
N VAL A 50 24.69 -3.74 0.24
CA VAL A 50 23.69 -3.67 -0.84
C VAL A 50 22.30 -3.61 -0.24
N LEU A 51 22.01 -4.43 0.79
CA LEU A 51 20.73 -4.42 1.50
C LEU A 51 20.45 -3.07 2.18
N VAL A 52 21.40 -2.48 2.84
CA VAL A 52 21.23 -1.18 3.49
C VAL A 52 20.87 -0.11 2.46
N ILE A 53 21.55 -0.08 1.30
CA ILE A 53 21.25 0.87 0.22
C ILE A 53 19.84 0.65 -0.31
N VAL A 54 19.49 -0.60 -0.60
CA VAL A 54 18.16 -0.96 -1.10
C VAL A 54 17.08 -0.61 -0.07
N PHE A 55 17.32 -0.86 1.21
CA PHE A 55 16.39 -0.53 2.27
C PHE A 55 16.10 0.98 2.34
N VAL A 56 17.12 1.82 2.20
CA VAL A 56 16.93 3.28 2.13
C VAL A 56 16.09 3.67 0.91
N ILE A 57 16.33 3.03 -0.25
CA ILE A 57 15.53 3.27 -1.46
C ILE A 57 14.07 2.87 -1.23
N PHE A 58 13.83 1.71 -0.60
CA PHE A 58 12.48 1.28 -0.24
C PHE A 58 11.77 2.25 0.72
N LEU A 59 12.48 2.78 1.72
CA LEU A 59 11.91 3.79 2.64
C LEU A 59 11.51 5.07 1.90
N VAL A 60 12.35 5.54 0.99
CA VAL A 60 12.02 6.72 0.16
C VAL A 60 10.82 6.44 -0.74
N LEU A 61 10.77 5.25 -1.37
CA LEU A 61 9.67 4.84 -2.22
C LEU A 61 8.36 4.73 -1.42
N ALA A 62 8.40 4.10 -0.24
CA ALA A 62 7.25 3.97 0.65
C ALA A 62 6.74 5.34 1.12
N TRP A 63 7.62 6.24 1.51
CA TRP A 63 7.25 7.59 1.91
C TRP A 63 6.58 8.37 0.78
N ARG A 64 7.17 8.33 -0.42
CA ARG A 64 6.58 8.95 -1.63
C ARG A 64 5.24 8.33 -2.00
N SER A 65 5.14 7.00 -1.95
CA SER A 65 3.90 6.27 -2.18
C SER A 65 2.81 6.71 -1.21
N GLY A 66 3.13 6.78 0.08
CA GLY A 66 2.20 7.23 1.12
C GLY A 66 1.62 8.61 0.82
N GLN A 67 2.46 9.59 0.46
CA GLN A 67 2.00 10.95 0.14
C GLN A 67 1.13 11.00 -1.12
N VAL A 68 1.54 10.33 -2.20
CA VAL A 68 0.85 10.41 -3.49
C VAL A 68 -0.47 9.63 -3.46
N VAL A 69 -0.47 8.45 -2.84
CA VAL A 69 -1.67 7.60 -2.78
C VAL A 69 -2.68 8.16 -1.78
N SER A 70 -2.24 8.71 -0.63
CA SER A 70 -3.16 9.32 0.33
C SER A 70 -3.85 10.57 -0.23
N ALA A 71 -3.13 11.41 -0.97
CA ALA A 71 -3.73 12.56 -1.65
C ALA A 71 -4.79 12.13 -2.67
N ALA A 72 -4.50 11.11 -3.49
CA ALA A 72 -5.46 10.57 -4.45
C ALA A 72 -6.67 9.90 -3.77
N ALA A 73 -6.46 9.25 -2.61
CA ALA A 73 -7.53 8.66 -1.83
C ALA A 73 -8.48 9.70 -1.22
N GLU A 74 -7.96 10.87 -0.80
CA GLU A 74 -8.79 11.95 -0.27
C GLU A 74 -9.63 12.61 -1.37
N GLU A 75 -9.07 12.79 -2.57
CA GLU A 75 -9.82 13.26 -3.73
C GLU A 75 -10.94 12.27 -4.12
N GLU A 76 -10.65 10.97 -4.17
CA GLU A 76 -11.64 9.92 -4.43
C GLU A 76 -12.74 9.94 -3.39
N LYS A 77 -12.38 10.01 -2.10
CA LYS A 77 -13.34 10.07 -0.99
C LYS A 77 -14.28 11.27 -1.11
N THR A 78 -13.79 12.42 -1.52
CA THR A 78 -14.61 13.62 -1.74
C THR A 78 -15.64 13.39 -2.86
N LYS A 79 -15.25 12.74 -3.96
CA LYS A 79 -16.17 12.40 -5.05
C LYS A 79 -17.22 11.36 -4.65
N ILE A 80 -16.81 10.34 -3.89
CA ILE A 80 -17.71 9.34 -3.34
C ILE A 80 -18.75 9.97 -2.40
N ILE A 81 -18.33 10.87 -1.49
CA ILE A 81 -19.23 11.57 -0.57
C ILE A 81 -20.23 12.42 -1.36
N SER A 82 -19.79 13.11 -2.41
CA SER A 82 -20.69 13.91 -3.27
C SER A 82 -21.74 13.06 -3.96
N ARG A 83 -21.38 11.87 -4.48
CA ARG A 83 -22.31 10.90 -5.06
C ARG A 83 -23.30 10.37 -4.02
N ASP A 84 -22.80 9.92 -2.87
CA ASP A 84 -23.61 9.32 -1.81
C ASP A 84 -24.55 10.34 -1.18
N GLY A 85 -24.15 11.61 -1.11
CA GLY A 85 -25.01 12.73 -0.72
C GLY A 85 -26.24 12.86 -1.64
N LEU A 86 -26.02 12.83 -2.96
CA LEU A 86 -27.14 12.86 -3.93
C LEU A 86 -28.09 11.67 -3.76
N ILE A 87 -27.55 10.45 -3.57
CA ILE A 87 -28.36 9.26 -3.33
C ILE A 87 -29.19 9.44 -2.06
N SER A 88 -28.61 9.95 -0.99
CA SER A 88 -29.30 10.21 0.28
C SER A 88 -30.44 11.21 0.11
N GLU A 89 -30.21 12.30 -0.63
CA GLU A 89 -31.27 13.30 -0.95
C GLU A 89 -32.39 12.69 -1.77
N MET A 90 -32.07 11.85 -2.76
CA MET A 90 -33.07 11.15 -3.58
C MET A 90 -33.91 10.17 -2.73
N ILE A 91 -33.28 9.48 -1.77
CA ILE A 91 -33.98 8.54 -0.88
C ILE A 91 -34.90 9.30 0.08
N MET A 92 -34.42 10.39 0.68
CA MET A 92 -35.23 11.22 1.59
C MET A 92 -36.41 11.89 0.85
N GLY A 93 -36.15 12.40 -0.37
CA GLY A 93 -37.13 13.06 -1.21
C GLY A 93 -37.92 12.13 -2.12
N ARG A 94 -37.91 10.79 -1.93
CA ARG A 94 -38.47 9.80 -2.85
C ARG A 94 -39.94 10.05 -3.22
N SER A 95 -40.76 10.54 -2.30
CA SER A 95 -42.16 10.87 -2.55
C SER A 95 -42.28 12.04 -3.53
N THR A 96 -41.48 13.07 -3.35
CA THR A 96 -41.44 14.26 -4.19
C THR A 96 -40.88 13.91 -5.58
N VAL A 97 -39.82 13.12 -5.65
CA VAL A 97 -39.22 12.66 -6.91
C VAL A 97 -40.25 11.87 -7.74
N LYS A 98 -41.05 10.99 -7.09
CA LYS A 98 -42.12 10.26 -7.78
C LYS A 98 -43.30 11.15 -8.17
N ALA A 99 -43.74 12.06 -7.28
CA ALA A 99 -44.86 12.94 -7.54
C ALA A 99 -44.63 13.89 -8.70
N LEU A 100 -43.39 14.38 -8.84
CA LEU A 100 -42.97 15.31 -9.88
C LEU A 100 -42.34 14.63 -11.10
N ALA A 101 -42.27 13.32 -11.17
CA ALA A 101 -41.63 12.54 -12.24
C ALA A 101 -40.20 12.98 -12.56
N MET A 102 -39.44 13.36 -11.52
CA MET A 102 -38.08 13.94 -11.68
C MET A 102 -36.97 12.93 -12.01
N THR A 103 -37.31 11.67 -12.19
CA THR A 103 -36.35 10.58 -12.44
C THR A 103 -35.45 10.86 -13.63
N ASP A 104 -36.03 11.37 -14.73
CA ASP A 104 -35.30 11.64 -15.97
C ASP A 104 -34.30 12.84 -15.82
N HIS A 105 -34.58 13.75 -14.90
CA HIS A 105 -33.70 14.87 -14.60
C HIS A 105 -32.58 14.51 -13.61
N LEU A 106 -32.87 13.63 -12.64
CA LEU A 106 -31.91 13.22 -11.64
C LEU A 106 -30.92 12.16 -12.13
N ARG A 107 -31.34 11.36 -13.10
CA ARG A 107 -30.52 10.30 -13.69
C ARG A 107 -29.20 10.82 -14.30
N PRO A 108 -29.21 11.83 -15.19
CA PRO A 108 -27.95 12.36 -15.73
C PRO A 108 -27.03 12.91 -14.65
N LEU A 109 -27.59 13.61 -13.66
CA LEU A 109 -26.82 14.15 -12.54
C LEU A 109 -26.15 13.07 -11.70
N TRP A 110 -26.84 11.94 -11.50
CA TRP A 110 -26.28 10.78 -10.83
C TRP A 110 -25.21 10.09 -11.68
N GLU A 111 -25.45 9.92 -12.97
CA GLU A 111 -24.52 9.32 -13.93
C GLU A 111 -23.21 10.12 -13.98
N ASP A 112 -23.27 11.46 -14.02
CA ASP A 112 -22.10 12.33 -14.00
C ASP A 112 -21.28 12.19 -12.71
N ARG A 113 -21.93 12.22 -11.54
CA ARG A 113 -21.23 12.04 -10.26
C ARG A 113 -20.65 10.65 -10.10
N GLN A 114 -21.34 9.64 -10.61
CA GLN A 114 -20.83 8.27 -10.63
C GLN A 114 -19.61 8.14 -11.54
N ALA A 115 -19.65 8.75 -12.73
CA ALA A 115 -18.52 8.77 -13.66
C ALA A 115 -17.29 9.47 -13.03
N GLU A 116 -17.48 10.61 -12.36
CA GLU A 116 -16.41 11.28 -11.63
C GLU A 116 -15.80 10.42 -10.52
N ALA A 117 -16.64 9.72 -9.72
CA ALA A 117 -16.17 8.85 -8.66
C ALA A 117 -15.36 7.67 -9.23
N ILE A 118 -15.82 7.07 -10.32
CA ILE A 118 -15.11 5.98 -11.01
C ILE A 118 -13.77 6.49 -11.59
N ALA A 119 -13.79 7.64 -12.26
CA ALA A 119 -12.57 8.22 -12.84
C ALA A 119 -11.51 8.45 -11.76
N GLN A 120 -11.90 8.99 -10.59
CA GLN A 120 -10.96 9.22 -9.50
C GLN A 120 -10.48 7.92 -8.84
N SER A 121 -11.32 6.90 -8.77
CA SER A 121 -10.93 5.56 -8.31
C SER A 121 -9.88 4.93 -9.24
N LEU A 122 -10.02 5.09 -10.55
CA LEU A 122 -9.03 4.65 -11.53
C LEU A 122 -7.71 5.41 -11.38
N VAL A 123 -7.76 6.73 -11.17
CA VAL A 123 -6.54 7.53 -10.94
C VAL A 123 -5.80 7.06 -9.69
N ARG A 124 -6.51 6.81 -8.59
CA ARG A 124 -5.91 6.23 -7.39
C ARG A 124 -5.33 4.84 -7.65
N GLY A 125 -6.08 3.97 -8.32
CA GLY A 125 -5.65 2.62 -8.69
C GLY A 125 -4.35 2.65 -9.50
N THR A 126 -4.28 3.42 -10.57
CA THR A 126 -3.08 3.53 -11.41
C THR A 126 -1.85 4.08 -10.67
N LYS A 127 -2.04 5.05 -9.76
CA LYS A 127 -0.96 5.53 -8.88
C LYS A 127 -0.47 4.43 -7.94
N THR A 128 -1.39 3.71 -7.30
CA THR A 128 -1.06 2.58 -6.42
C THR A 128 -0.29 1.49 -7.17
N ASP A 129 -0.79 1.06 -8.32
CA ASP A 129 -0.17 0.03 -9.14
C ASP A 129 1.23 0.43 -9.63
N SER A 130 1.42 1.72 -9.95
CA SER A 130 2.74 2.23 -10.33
C SER A 130 3.77 2.07 -9.21
N PHE A 131 3.41 2.37 -7.97
CA PHE A 131 4.31 2.17 -6.82
C PHE A 131 4.52 0.70 -6.49
N VAL A 132 3.48 -0.14 -6.58
CA VAL A 132 3.59 -1.59 -6.41
C VAL A 132 4.54 -2.18 -7.46
N ASN A 133 4.39 -1.82 -8.72
CA ASN A 133 5.26 -2.27 -9.80
C ASN A 133 6.71 -1.77 -9.62
N ALA A 134 6.90 -0.54 -9.15
CA ALA A 134 8.23 -0.01 -8.82
C ALA A 134 8.86 -0.83 -7.67
N GLY A 135 8.09 -1.19 -6.64
CA GLY A 135 8.54 -2.07 -5.56
C GLY A 135 8.96 -3.45 -6.07
N HIS A 136 8.15 -4.09 -6.92
CA HIS A 136 8.50 -5.37 -7.54
C HIS A 136 9.76 -5.27 -8.42
N GLY A 137 9.88 -4.21 -9.22
CA GLY A 137 11.08 -3.96 -10.01
C GLY A 137 12.33 -3.80 -9.14
N LEU A 138 12.22 -3.07 -8.02
CA LEU A 138 13.30 -2.90 -7.06
C LEU A 138 13.68 -4.23 -6.40
N THR A 139 12.71 -5.08 -6.06
CA THR A 139 12.96 -6.43 -5.52
C THR A 139 13.72 -7.31 -6.51
N MET A 140 13.33 -7.30 -7.80
CA MET A 140 14.03 -8.03 -8.85
C MET A 140 15.46 -7.52 -9.02
N PHE A 141 15.64 -6.19 -9.08
CA PHE A 141 16.96 -5.57 -9.15
C PHE A 141 17.83 -5.96 -7.96
N THR A 142 17.27 -5.94 -6.76
CA THR A 142 17.95 -6.36 -5.53
C THR A 142 18.44 -7.79 -5.63
N THR A 143 17.62 -8.72 -6.10
CA THR A 143 17.98 -10.13 -6.27
C THR A 143 19.18 -10.30 -7.22
N VAL A 144 19.18 -9.57 -8.34
CA VAL A 144 20.28 -9.60 -9.32
C VAL A 144 21.54 -8.97 -8.71
N ALA A 145 21.44 -7.80 -8.10
CA ALA A 145 22.57 -7.12 -7.47
C ALA A 145 23.21 -7.98 -6.37
N MET A 146 22.40 -8.57 -5.51
CA MET A 146 22.85 -9.47 -4.44
C MET A 146 23.53 -10.72 -4.98
N THR A 147 23.00 -11.30 -6.07
CA THR A 147 23.61 -12.46 -6.71
C THR A 147 24.96 -12.10 -7.29
N THR A 148 25.07 -10.94 -7.94
CA THR A 148 26.31 -10.47 -8.55
C THR A 148 27.37 -10.14 -7.50
N VAL A 149 27.01 -9.33 -6.49
CA VAL A 149 27.94 -8.97 -5.41
C VAL A 149 28.36 -10.20 -4.60
N GLY A 150 27.40 -11.11 -4.31
CA GLY A 150 27.70 -12.37 -3.63
C GLY A 150 28.63 -13.28 -4.43
N ALA A 151 28.50 -13.33 -5.77
CA ALA A 151 29.42 -14.09 -6.62
C ALA A 151 30.84 -13.49 -6.59
N VAL A 152 30.96 -12.15 -6.68
CA VAL A 152 32.25 -11.48 -6.60
C VAL A 152 32.90 -11.69 -5.23
N ALA A 153 32.13 -11.60 -4.13
CA ALA A 153 32.63 -11.84 -2.79
C ALA A 153 33.12 -13.29 -2.58
N ILE A 154 32.51 -14.27 -3.23
CA ILE A 154 33.00 -15.67 -3.22
C ILE A 154 34.34 -15.78 -3.97
N LEU A 155 34.45 -15.17 -5.15
CA LEU A 155 35.69 -15.17 -5.93
C LEU A 155 36.84 -14.52 -5.14
N ASN A 156 36.56 -13.49 -4.37
CA ASN A 156 37.52 -12.82 -3.49
C ASN A 156 37.79 -13.57 -2.17
N GLN A 157 37.15 -14.74 -1.97
CA GLN A 157 37.25 -15.54 -0.73
C GLN A 157 36.75 -14.81 0.54
N GLU A 158 35.97 -13.74 0.37
CA GLU A 158 35.35 -12.99 1.47
C GLU A 158 34.05 -13.62 1.98
N LEU A 159 33.47 -14.53 1.19
CA LEU A 159 32.19 -15.18 1.48
C LEU A 159 32.24 -16.66 1.13
N THR A 160 31.73 -17.50 2.03
CA THR A 160 31.57 -18.94 1.75
C THR A 160 30.32 -19.21 0.92
N MET A 161 30.30 -20.32 0.17
CA MET A 161 29.11 -20.75 -0.59
C MET A 161 27.89 -20.91 0.34
N GLY A 162 28.06 -21.45 1.54
CA GLY A 162 27.01 -21.59 2.56
C GLY A 162 26.50 -20.24 3.07
N GLY A 163 27.40 -19.28 3.31
CA GLY A 163 27.05 -17.93 3.72
C GLY A 163 26.19 -17.20 2.66
N ARG A 164 26.51 -17.39 1.36
CA ARG A 164 25.71 -16.85 0.26
C ARG A 164 24.29 -17.43 0.23
N ILE A 165 24.16 -18.77 0.37
CA ILE A 165 22.84 -19.44 0.36
C ILE A 165 22.02 -18.95 1.57
N ALA A 166 22.63 -18.92 2.75
CA ALA A 166 21.97 -18.44 3.96
C ALA A 166 21.52 -16.98 3.81
N ALA A 167 22.38 -16.09 3.31
CA ALA A 167 22.04 -14.70 3.05
C ALA A 167 20.86 -14.58 2.06
N ASN A 168 20.87 -15.32 0.97
CA ASN A 168 19.80 -15.28 -0.04
C ASN A 168 18.45 -15.72 0.53
N ILE A 169 18.41 -16.75 1.38
CA ILE A 169 17.19 -17.20 2.07
C ILE A 169 16.67 -16.13 3.03
N LEU A 170 17.56 -15.53 3.84
CA LEU A 170 17.20 -14.50 4.81
C LEU A 170 16.66 -13.24 4.13
N ILE A 171 17.24 -12.87 2.98
CA ILE A 171 16.81 -11.72 2.18
C ILE A 171 15.44 -11.96 1.57
N GLY A 172 15.19 -13.17 1.06
CA GLY A 172 13.85 -13.53 0.56
C GLY A 172 12.77 -13.40 1.64
N ARG A 173 13.13 -13.65 2.90
CA ARG A 173 12.25 -13.43 4.05
C ARG A 173 12.11 -11.96 4.45
N LEU A 174 13.16 -11.17 4.25
CA LEU A 174 13.17 -9.73 4.56
C LEU A 174 12.36 -8.90 3.55
N LEU A 175 12.40 -9.27 2.26
CA LEU A 175 11.76 -8.53 1.17
C LEU A 175 10.35 -9.06 0.81
N GLY A 176 9.88 -10.11 1.48
CA GLY A 176 8.58 -10.73 1.21
C GLY A 176 7.37 -9.93 1.70
N PRO A 177 7.39 -9.36 2.91
CA PRO A 177 6.32 -8.48 3.39
C PRO A 177 6.42 -7.08 2.81
#